data_ae8f68ef0c117288021d3713aa4543f1
#
_entry.id   ae8f68ef0c117288021d3713aa4543f1
#
_cell.length_a   1.000
_cell.length_b   1.000
_cell.length_c   1.000
_cell.angle_alpha   90.00
_cell.angle_beta   90.00
_cell.angle_gamma   90.00
#
_symmetry.space_group_name_H-M   'P 1'
#
loop_
_entity.id
_entity.type
_entity.pdbx_description
1 polymer ?
#
loop_
_entity_poly.entity_id
_entity_poly.type
_entity_poly.pdbx_seq_one_letter_code
_entity_poly.pdbx_strand_id
1 'polypeptide(L)'
;PGPLTIIFPKLAIVPDGTTGGLPTVAIRMPSHPIAQELIRTSGVSIAAPSANTSGRPSPTTAQHVWEDMDGRIEMILDGGAVGIGIESTIVDMTGTIPTILRPGFITKTMLSEIVGDVTIDPAIIEPDPNLRPKAPGMKYTHYAPHGTLSIVEAVADESANRASLHSGVKVSYNATEAETLRVAEKIKALVNEKEAQGYKVAILTTKEHASLYKNYSHVLIVGEGSKGQTISARLYAALRECDSEQMEYMYSEAFDQNELGGAIMNRLLKAAGHRVITV
;
A
#
# COMPACT_ATOMS: atom_id res chain seq x y z
N PRO A 1 6.14 -7.49 19.42
CA PRO A 1 5.62 -6.21 18.91
C PRO A 1 6.09 -6.00 17.46
N GLY A 2 5.21 -5.40 16.63
CA GLY A 2 5.57 -5.17 15.24
C GLY A 2 4.36 -4.83 14.34
N PRO A 3 4.59 -4.83 13.00
CA PRO A 3 3.57 -4.48 12.02
C PRO A 3 2.68 -5.69 11.67
N LEU A 4 2.21 -6.42 12.69
CA LEU A 4 1.32 -7.57 12.57
C LEU A 4 0.03 -7.31 13.35
N THR A 5 -1.10 -7.49 12.71
CA THR A 5 -2.43 -7.47 13.31
C THR A 5 -3.01 -8.87 13.23
N ILE A 6 -3.46 -9.38 14.35
CA ILE A 6 -4.01 -10.74 14.47
C ILE A 6 -5.49 -10.64 14.81
N ILE A 7 -6.31 -11.39 14.10
CA ILE A 7 -7.75 -11.49 14.34
C ILE A 7 -8.03 -12.73 15.18
N PHE A 8 -8.74 -12.53 16.29
CA PHE A 8 -9.19 -13.56 17.21
C PHE A 8 -10.72 -13.54 17.37
N PRO A 9 -11.34 -14.63 17.85
CA PRO A 9 -12.70 -14.58 18.37
C PRO A 9 -12.75 -13.56 19.53
N LYS A 10 -13.75 -12.68 19.53
CA LYS A 10 -13.87 -11.69 20.60
C LYS A 10 -14.53 -12.26 21.86
N LEU A 11 -14.12 -11.78 23.01
CA LEU A 11 -14.83 -12.01 24.25
C LEU A 11 -16.00 -11.02 24.39
N ALA A 12 -17.00 -11.36 25.19
CA ALA A 12 -18.18 -10.53 25.42
C ALA A 12 -17.86 -9.13 26.00
N ILE A 13 -16.69 -8.98 26.65
CA ILE A 13 -16.21 -7.70 27.17
C ILE A 13 -15.85 -6.69 26.07
N VAL A 14 -15.59 -7.16 24.82
CA VAL A 14 -15.26 -6.27 23.71
C VAL A 14 -16.56 -5.74 23.07
N PRO A 15 -16.81 -4.42 23.10
CA PRO A 15 -18.05 -3.84 22.57
C PRO A 15 -18.20 -4.04 21.06
N ASP A 16 -19.44 -4.24 20.59
CA ASP A 16 -19.74 -4.39 19.16
C ASP A 16 -19.33 -3.16 18.34
N GLY A 17 -19.44 -1.96 18.92
CA GLY A 17 -18.98 -0.73 18.28
C GLY A 17 -17.49 -0.72 17.91
N THR A 18 -16.64 -1.38 18.70
CA THR A 18 -15.20 -1.52 18.43
C THR A 18 -14.93 -2.45 17.25
N THR A 19 -15.77 -3.47 17.07
CA THR A 19 -15.56 -4.52 16.05
C THR A 19 -16.45 -4.36 14.81
N GLY A 20 -17.23 -3.29 14.75
CA GLY A 20 -18.23 -3.10 13.67
C GLY A 20 -19.30 -4.20 13.65
N GLY A 21 -19.61 -4.78 14.82
CA GLY A 21 -20.58 -5.87 14.98
C GLY A 21 -20.07 -7.24 14.54
N LEU A 22 -18.75 -7.39 14.30
CA LEU A 22 -18.16 -8.70 13.99
C LEU A 22 -17.96 -9.53 15.27
N PRO A 23 -18.02 -10.86 15.18
CA PRO A 23 -17.74 -11.77 16.30
C PRO A 23 -16.23 -11.90 16.58
N THR A 24 -15.41 -11.11 15.94
CA THR A 24 -13.95 -11.14 16.01
C THR A 24 -13.38 -9.77 16.39
N VAL A 25 -12.17 -9.75 16.91
CA VAL A 25 -11.42 -8.54 17.25
C VAL A 25 -10.02 -8.59 16.62
N ALA A 26 -9.59 -7.47 16.04
CA ALA A 26 -8.25 -7.33 15.46
C ALA A 26 -7.33 -6.65 16.49
N ILE A 27 -6.23 -7.30 16.85
CA ILE A 27 -5.30 -6.84 17.89
C ILE A 27 -3.90 -6.66 17.28
N ARG A 28 -3.24 -5.55 17.62
CA ARG A 28 -1.84 -5.27 17.27
C ARG A 28 -1.08 -4.73 18.46
N MET A 29 0.15 -5.22 18.65
CA MET A 29 1.12 -4.66 19.57
C MET A 29 2.15 -3.86 18.74
N PRO A 30 2.15 -2.53 18.72
CA PRO A 30 3.12 -1.75 17.96
C PRO A 30 4.53 -1.90 18.51
N SER A 31 5.55 -1.74 17.67
CA SER A 31 6.96 -1.76 18.10
C SER A 31 7.52 -0.36 18.38
N HIS A 32 6.84 0.70 17.95
CA HIS A 32 7.31 2.06 18.15
C HIS A 32 7.30 2.45 19.64
N PRO A 33 8.42 2.95 20.22
CA PRO A 33 8.54 3.18 21.65
C PRO A 33 7.51 4.18 22.20
N ILE A 34 7.21 5.28 21.47
CA ILE A 34 6.19 6.26 21.89
C ILE A 34 4.81 5.61 21.93
N ALA A 35 4.46 4.78 20.93
CA ALA A 35 3.17 4.10 20.91
C ALA A 35 3.04 3.07 22.05
N GLN A 36 4.11 2.33 22.34
CA GLN A 36 4.15 1.40 23.48
C GLN A 36 4.00 2.13 24.82
N GLU A 37 4.73 3.24 24.98
CA GLU A 37 4.67 4.04 26.20
C GLU A 37 3.28 4.65 26.41
N LEU A 38 2.65 5.16 25.34
CA LEU A 38 1.28 5.67 25.39
C LEU A 38 0.30 4.57 25.85
N ILE A 39 0.37 3.38 25.27
CA ILE A 39 -0.49 2.24 25.65
C ILE A 39 -0.24 1.84 27.11
N ARG A 40 1.02 1.73 27.51
CA ARG A 40 1.42 1.35 28.87
C ARG A 40 0.93 2.37 29.90
N THR A 41 1.10 3.65 29.65
CA THR A 41 0.75 4.73 30.56
C THR A 41 -0.76 4.93 30.65
N SER A 42 -1.50 4.76 29.53
CA SER A 42 -2.96 4.86 29.51
C SER A 42 -3.64 3.72 30.25
N GLY A 43 -2.99 2.55 30.35
CA GLY A 43 -3.55 1.36 31.01
C GLY A 43 -4.77 0.75 30.30
N VAL A 44 -5.07 1.18 29.08
CA VAL A 44 -6.23 0.74 28.29
C VAL A 44 -5.83 0.33 26.88
N SER A 45 -6.68 -0.47 26.24
CA SER A 45 -6.56 -0.74 24.80
C SER A 45 -7.01 0.48 24.00
N ILE A 46 -6.27 0.81 22.94
CA ILE A 46 -6.51 1.99 22.11
C ILE A 46 -7.04 1.56 20.74
N ALA A 47 -8.17 2.10 20.30
CA ALA A 47 -8.64 1.96 18.93
C ALA A 47 -7.79 2.85 18.01
N ALA A 48 -7.12 2.26 17.03
CA ALA A 48 -6.11 2.94 16.22
C ALA A 48 -6.37 2.79 14.71
N PRO A 49 -7.24 3.61 14.13
CA PRO A 49 -7.35 3.74 12.67
C PRO A 49 -6.17 4.53 12.09
N SER A 50 -6.07 4.62 10.76
CA SER A 50 -5.17 5.57 10.13
C SER A 50 -5.66 7.02 10.36
N ALA A 51 -4.72 7.94 10.66
CA ALA A 51 -5.03 9.32 11.00
C ALA A 51 -5.10 10.22 9.75
N ASN A 52 -5.99 9.87 8.82
CA ASN A 52 -6.22 10.60 7.57
C ASN A 52 -7.70 10.80 7.28
N THR A 53 -8.01 11.76 6.43
CA THR A 53 -9.32 11.86 5.80
C THR A 53 -9.58 10.62 4.95
N SER A 54 -10.77 10.02 5.07
CA SER A 54 -11.12 8.77 4.39
C SER A 54 -10.86 8.84 2.87
N GLY A 55 -10.25 7.80 2.33
CA GLY A 55 -9.92 7.68 0.91
C GLY A 55 -8.53 8.21 0.53
N ARG A 56 -7.96 9.16 1.27
CA ARG A 56 -6.64 9.72 1.02
C ARG A 56 -5.49 8.74 1.35
N PRO A 57 -4.27 8.95 0.79
CA PRO A 57 -3.10 8.17 1.18
C PRO A 57 -2.84 8.25 2.68
N SER A 58 -2.50 7.12 3.32
CA SER A 58 -2.21 7.08 4.75
C SER A 58 -1.07 8.04 5.12
N PRO A 59 -1.14 8.74 6.28
CA PRO A 59 -0.10 9.65 6.71
C PRO A 59 1.17 8.89 7.10
N THR A 60 2.33 9.45 6.76
CA THR A 60 3.65 8.89 7.09
C THR A 60 4.52 9.83 7.89
N THR A 61 4.03 11.02 8.19
CA THR A 61 4.66 12.05 9.04
C THR A 61 3.60 12.75 9.89
N ALA A 62 4.00 13.43 10.97
CA ALA A 62 3.12 14.27 11.76
C ALA A 62 2.49 15.40 10.93
N GLN A 63 3.23 15.96 9.97
CA GLN A 63 2.72 16.97 9.05
C GLN A 63 1.53 16.47 8.23
N HIS A 64 1.57 15.24 7.71
CA HIS A 64 0.44 14.64 7.00
C HIS A 64 -0.80 14.45 7.89
N VAL A 65 -0.57 14.12 9.17
CA VAL A 65 -1.67 14.03 10.15
C VAL A 65 -2.26 15.41 10.42
N TRP A 66 -1.41 16.40 10.58
CA TRP A 66 -1.85 17.78 10.81
C TRP A 66 -2.70 18.29 9.64
N GLU A 67 -2.26 18.10 8.40
CA GLU A 67 -3.01 18.49 7.19
C GLU A 67 -4.42 17.89 7.11
N ASP A 68 -4.59 16.65 7.57
CA ASP A 68 -5.87 15.94 7.51
C ASP A 68 -6.76 16.16 8.75
N MET A 69 -6.15 16.44 9.92
CA MET A 69 -6.82 16.39 11.22
C MET A 69 -6.82 17.72 11.98
N ASP A 70 -6.24 18.79 11.44
CA ASP A 70 -6.27 20.10 12.08
C ASP A 70 -7.70 20.54 12.41
N GLY A 71 -7.91 21.02 13.62
CA GLY A 71 -9.21 21.40 14.15
C GLY A 71 -10.16 20.22 14.44
N ARG A 72 -9.73 18.96 14.30
CA ARG A 72 -10.54 17.74 14.53
C ARG A 72 -10.04 16.88 15.69
N ILE A 73 -8.79 17.05 16.08
CA ILE A 73 -8.14 16.36 17.20
C ILE A 73 -7.37 17.38 18.04
N GLU A 74 -7.18 17.07 19.31
CA GLU A 74 -6.59 17.99 20.29
C GLU A 74 -5.05 17.96 20.27
N MET A 75 -4.45 16.84 19.87
CA MET A 75 -3.00 16.62 20.00
C MET A 75 -2.46 15.63 18.96
N ILE A 76 -1.25 15.89 18.51
CA ILE A 76 -0.44 14.97 17.72
C ILE A 76 0.86 14.69 18.47
N LEU A 77 1.16 13.42 18.70
CA LEU A 77 2.46 12.98 19.21
C LEU A 77 3.35 12.63 18.02
N ASP A 78 4.33 13.49 17.74
CA ASP A 78 5.24 13.29 16.62
C ASP A 78 6.32 12.27 17.00
N GLY A 79 6.25 11.10 16.36
CA GLY A 79 7.24 10.03 16.47
C GLY A 79 8.28 10.03 15.34
N GLY A 80 8.29 11.05 14.51
CA GLY A 80 9.10 11.11 13.29
C GLY A 80 8.44 10.40 12.10
N ALA A 81 9.16 10.35 10.98
CA ALA A 81 8.69 9.66 9.79
C ALA A 81 8.61 8.14 10.01
N VAL A 82 7.56 7.51 9.44
CA VAL A 82 7.38 6.06 9.57
C VAL A 82 8.43 5.28 8.77
N GLY A 83 9.02 4.24 9.37
CA GLY A 83 10.06 3.44 8.71
C GLY A 83 9.51 2.41 7.71
N ILE A 84 8.27 1.94 7.86
CA ILE A 84 7.66 0.90 7.01
C ILE A 84 6.77 1.50 5.92
N GLY A 85 5.94 2.49 6.26
CA GLY A 85 5.15 3.30 5.34
C GLY A 85 3.87 2.66 4.81
N ILE A 86 3.66 1.37 5.01
CA ILE A 86 2.41 0.66 4.68
C ILE A 86 1.81 0.04 5.94
N GLU A 87 0.52 -0.27 5.90
CA GLU A 87 -0.20 -0.82 7.02
C GLU A 87 0.28 -2.24 7.36
N SER A 88 0.04 -2.64 8.62
CA SER A 88 0.37 -3.96 9.14
C SER A 88 -0.23 -5.10 8.30
N THR A 89 0.47 -6.22 8.24
CA THR A 89 -0.10 -7.49 7.81
C THR A 89 -1.27 -7.86 8.72
N ILE A 90 -2.39 -8.30 8.16
CA ILE A 90 -3.54 -8.79 8.94
C ILE A 90 -3.67 -10.29 8.70
N VAL A 91 -3.69 -11.04 9.80
CA VAL A 91 -3.83 -12.51 9.78
C VAL A 91 -5.08 -12.91 10.58
N ASP A 92 -5.95 -13.67 9.97
CA ASP A 92 -7.09 -14.31 10.64
C ASP A 92 -6.64 -15.65 11.23
N MET A 93 -6.72 -15.76 12.57
CA MET A 93 -6.40 -16.97 13.34
C MET A 93 -7.65 -17.69 13.85
N THR A 94 -8.83 -17.34 13.33
CA THR A 94 -10.08 -17.96 13.77
C THR A 94 -10.36 -19.30 13.10
N GLY A 95 -9.71 -19.56 11.97
CA GLY A 95 -9.77 -20.85 11.25
C GLY A 95 -8.71 -21.84 11.69
N THR A 96 -8.72 -23.03 11.08
CA THR A 96 -7.71 -24.08 11.32
C THR A 96 -6.35 -23.73 10.71
N ILE A 97 -6.35 -22.99 9.62
CA ILE A 97 -5.14 -22.51 8.94
C ILE A 97 -5.14 -20.99 8.97
N PRO A 98 -4.07 -20.36 9.50
CA PRO A 98 -3.91 -18.92 9.47
C PRO A 98 -4.06 -18.34 8.07
N THR A 99 -4.87 -17.30 7.90
CA THR A 99 -5.17 -16.72 6.58
C THR A 99 -4.80 -15.24 6.57
N ILE A 100 -3.94 -14.83 5.64
CA ILE A 100 -3.60 -13.43 5.44
C ILE A 100 -4.78 -12.75 4.74
N LEU A 101 -5.37 -11.74 5.41
CA LEU A 101 -6.45 -10.90 4.88
C LEU A 101 -5.95 -9.59 4.27
N ARG A 102 -4.76 -9.16 4.65
CA ARG A 102 -4.09 -7.99 4.09
C ARG A 102 -2.59 -8.21 4.11
N PRO A 103 -1.91 -8.24 2.95
CA PRO A 103 -0.47 -8.35 2.89
C PRO A 103 0.18 -7.06 3.42
N GLY A 104 1.33 -7.17 4.06
CA GLY A 104 2.10 -6.07 4.63
C GLY A 104 3.57 -6.46 4.81
N PHE A 105 4.26 -5.79 5.72
CA PHE A 105 5.69 -6.02 5.96
C PHE A 105 6.00 -7.43 6.48
N ILE A 106 5.12 -8.00 7.32
CA ILE A 106 5.25 -9.40 7.74
C ILE A 106 4.73 -10.27 6.62
N THR A 107 5.65 -11.04 6.03
CA THR A 107 5.39 -11.83 4.82
C THR A 107 4.78 -13.20 5.14
N LYS A 108 4.25 -13.89 4.13
CA LYS A 108 3.76 -15.26 4.25
C LYS A 108 4.88 -16.20 4.72
N THR A 109 6.09 -16.06 4.13
CA THR A 109 7.24 -16.89 4.51
C THR A 109 7.60 -16.69 5.98
N MET A 110 7.71 -15.43 6.46
CA MET A 110 7.99 -15.14 7.88
C MET A 110 6.94 -15.77 8.82
N LEU A 111 5.67 -15.76 8.43
CA LEU A 111 4.62 -16.37 9.23
C LEU A 111 4.73 -17.90 9.21
N SER A 112 4.97 -18.48 8.04
CA SER A 112 5.05 -19.94 7.88
C SER A 112 6.22 -20.56 8.64
N GLU A 113 7.31 -19.84 8.83
CA GLU A 113 8.45 -20.25 9.66
C GLU A 113 8.06 -20.46 11.14
N ILE A 114 7.00 -19.76 11.60
CA ILE A 114 6.59 -19.79 13.00
C ILE A 114 5.37 -20.68 13.23
N VAL A 115 4.36 -20.59 12.34
CA VAL A 115 3.06 -21.22 12.54
C VAL A 115 2.76 -22.37 11.55
N GLY A 116 3.68 -22.67 10.65
CA GLY A 116 3.48 -23.68 9.60
C GLY A 116 2.67 -23.14 8.43
N ASP A 117 1.67 -23.91 7.99
CA ASP A 117 0.88 -23.54 6.81
C ASP A 117 0.12 -22.22 6.99
N VAL A 118 0.27 -21.33 6.02
CA VAL A 118 -0.42 -20.04 5.96
C VAL A 118 -1.04 -19.86 4.57
N THR A 119 -2.28 -19.45 4.51
CA THR A 119 -2.98 -19.15 3.25
C THR A 119 -3.13 -17.62 3.04
N ILE A 120 -3.46 -17.25 1.82
CA ILE A 120 -3.81 -15.85 1.47
C ILE A 120 -5.29 -15.88 1.06
N ASP A 121 -6.07 -14.93 1.58
CA ASP A 121 -7.48 -14.80 1.23
C ASP A 121 -7.64 -14.49 -0.27
N PRO A 122 -8.39 -15.31 -1.03
CA PRO A 122 -8.59 -15.10 -2.46
C PRO A 122 -9.14 -13.71 -2.81
N ALA A 123 -9.91 -13.09 -1.94
CA ALA A 123 -10.44 -11.73 -2.13
C ALA A 123 -9.38 -10.62 -2.21
N ILE A 124 -8.12 -10.94 -1.85
CA ILE A 124 -6.98 -10.03 -2.07
C ILE A 124 -6.60 -10.00 -3.54
N ILE A 125 -6.73 -11.14 -4.22
CA ILE A 125 -6.35 -11.34 -5.62
C ILE A 125 -7.52 -10.97 -6.53
N GLU A 126 -8.72 -11.47 -6.22
CA GLU A 126 -9.96 -11.25 -6.97
C GLU A 126 -11.01 -10.64 -6.04
N PRO A 127 -11.12 -9.29 -6.00
CA PRO A 127 -12.09 -8.63 -5.14
C PRO A 127 -13.53 -9.00 -5.53
N ASP A 128 -14.29 -9.62 -4.64
CA ASP A 128 -15.72 -9.82 -4.80
C ASP A 128 -16.50 -8.64 -4.17
N PRO A 129 -17.23 -7.84 -4.97
CA PRO A 129 -17.99 -6.70 -4.47
C PRO A 129 -19.13 -7.09 -3.50
N ASN A 130 -19.57 -8.34 -3.52
CA ASN A 130 -20.66 -8.85 -2.68
C ASN A 130 -20.18 -9.35 -1.30
N LEU A 131 -18.90 -9.58 -1.13
CA LEU A 131 -18.36 -10.03 0.15
C LEU A 131 -18.25 -8.89 1.16
N ARG A 132 -18.72 -9.14 2.39
CA ARG A 132 -18.50 -8.22 3.51
C ARG A 132 -17.02 -8.25 3.90
N PRO A 133 -16.32 -7.10 3.90
CA PRO A 133 -14.91 -7.03 4.26
C PRO A 133 -14.70 -7.52 5.69
N LYS A 134 -13.74 -8.41 5.88
CA LYS A 134 -13.32 -8.90 7.21
C LYS A 134 -12.29 -7.99 7.87
N ALA A 135 -11.68 -7.08 7.10
CA ALA A 135 -10.64 -6.18 7.59
C ALA A 135 -10.66 -4.82 6.83
N PRO A 136 -10.13 -3.74 7.45
CA PRO A 136 -9.97 -2.45 6.78
C PRO A 136 -9.07 -2.53 5.54
N GLY A 137 -9.39 -1.76 4.51
CA GLY A 137 -8.62 -1.69 3.26
C GLY A 137 -8.85 -2.84 2.28
N MET A 138 -9.87 -3.68 2.49
CA MET A 138 -10.25 -4.74 1.54
C MET A 138 -11.14 -4.25 0.39
N LYS A 139 -11.87 -3.14 0.54
CA LYS A 139 -12.80 -2.61 -0.48
C LYS A 139 -12.17 -1.52 -1.35
N TYR A 140 -12.58 -1.48 -2.64
CA TYR A 140 -12.49 -0.41 -3.66
C TYR A 140 -11.25 0.51 -3.65
N THR A 141 -11.31 1.57 -4.45
CA THR A 141 -10.31 2.66 -4.47
C THR A 141 -10.08 3.17 -3.05
N HIS A 142 -8.86 3.04 -2.58
CA HIS A 142 -8.43 3.45 -1.25
C HIS A 142 -7.00 3.97 -1.37
N TYR A 143 -6.62 4.91 -0.52
CA TYR A 143 -5.29 5.55 -0.58
C TYR A 143 -5.06 6.39 -1.83
N ALA A 144 -6.14 6.79 -2.54
CA ALA A 144 -6.04 7.48 -3.81
C ALA A 144 -5.61 8.94 -3.62
N PRO A 145 -4.67 9.44 -4.45
CA PRO A 145 -4.44 10.86 -4.60
C PRO A 145 -5.64 11.53 -5.30
N HIS A 146 -5.71 12.87 -5.28
CA HIS A 146 -6.80 13.60 -5.93
C HIS A 146 -6.79 13.45 -7.45
N GLY A 147 -5.60 13.42 -8.07
CA GLY A 147 -5.44 13.24 -9.50
C GLY A 147 -5.60 11.78 -9.96
N THR A 148 -5.54 11.56 -11.23
CA THR A 148 -5.68 10.24 -11.86
C THR A 148 -4.34 9.50 -11.86
N LEU A 149 -4.21 8.46 -11.05
CA LEU A 149 -3.05 7.57 -11.05
C LEU A 149 -3.31 6.37 -11.99
N SER A 150 -2.34 6.04 -12.83
CA SER A 150 -2.31 4.82 -13.66
C SER A 150 -0.97 4.11 -13.52
N ILE A 151 -1.01 2.79 -13.50
CA ILE A 151 0.20 1.94 -13.45
C ILE A 151 0.51 1.48 -14.86
N VAL A 152 1.76 1.56 -15.27
CA VAL A 152 2.23 1.03 -16.56
C VAL A 152 3.12 -0.18 -16.29
N GLU A 153 2.80 -1.29 -16.93
CA GLU A 153 3.51 -2.55 -16.74
C GLU A 153 3.74 -3.27 -18.07
N ALA A 154 4.83 -4.04 -18.15
CA ALA A 154 5.06 -4.90 -19.30
C ALA A 154 4.32 -6.22 -19.14
N VAL A 155 3.71 -6.72 -20.22
CA VAL A 155 3.21 -8.10 -20.27
C VAL A 155 4.42 -9.03 -20.31
N ALA A 156 4.49 -9.97 -19.36
CA ALA A 156 5.53 -10.99 -19.40
C ALA A 156 5.37 -11.87 -20.65
N ASP A 157 6.46 -12.10 -21.34
CA ASP A 157 6.50 -13.07 -22.44
C ASP A 157 6.07 -14.45 -21.92
N GLU A 158 5.26 -15.20 -22.67
CA GLU A 158 4.69 -16.50 -22.24
C GLU A 158 5.75 -17.55 -21.86
N SER A 159 7.00 -17.33 -22.29
CA SER A 159 8.15 -18.17 -21.96
C SER A 159 8.66 -18.03 -20.52
N ALA A 160 8.31 -16.96 -19.82
CA ALA A 160 8.71 -16.72 -18.44
C ALA A 160 7.64 -17.25 -17.47
N ASN A 161 7.91 -18.35 -16.80
CA ASN A 161 7.04 -19.01 -15.84
C ASN A 161 6.89 -18.17 -14.55
N ARG A 162 6.11 -17.08 -14.61
CA ARG A 162 5.96 -16.08 -13.55
C ARG A 162 4.49 -15.93 -13.18
N ALA A 163 4.19 -16.27 -11.92
CA ALA A 163 2.84 -16.15 -11.37
C ALA A 163 2.44 -14.68 -11.16
N SER A 164 1.36 -14.25 -11.77
CA SER A 164 0.71 -12.99 -11.47
C SER A 164 -0.14 -13.11 -10.20
N LEU A 165 -0.07 -12.13 -9.32
CA LEU A 165 -0.92 -12.02 -8.14
C LEU A 165 -2.21 -11.19 -8.39
N HIS A 166 -2.38 -10.62 -9.59
CA HIS A 166 -3.50 -9.73 -9.88
C HIS A 166 -4.04 -9.95 -11.30
N SER A 167 -5.35 -10.02 -11.45
CA SER A 167 -6.12 -9.97 -12.71
C SER A 167 -5.77 -10.96 -13.83
N GLY A 168 -5.11 -12.09 -13.55
CA GLY A 168 -4.76 -13.06 -14.60
C GLY A 168 -3.68 -12.59 -15.58
N VAL A 169 -3.17 -11.37 -15.44
CA VAL A 169 -2.05 -10.84 -16.23
C VAL A 169 -0.75 -11.22 -15.54
N LYS A 170 0.14 -11.91 -16.25
CA LYS A 170 1.47 -12.26 -15.74
C LYS A 170 2.35 -11.01 -15.75
N VAL A 171 2.55 -10.36 -14.60
CA VAL A 171 3.45 -9.24 -14.46
C VAL A 171 4.85 -9.74 -14.15
N SER A 172 5.82 -9.34 -14.95
CA SER A 172 7.22 -9.68 -14.74
C SER A 172 7.87 -8.68 -13.81
N TYR A 173 8.46 -9.18 -12.76
CA TYR A 173 9.13 -8.36 -11.76
C TYR A 173 10.65 -8.33 -11.81
N ASN A 174 11.27 -9.20 -12.52
CA ASN A 174 12.58 -8.96 -13.08
C ASN A 174 12.38 -8.56 -14.54
N ALA A 175 11.79 -7.39 -14.75
CA ALA A 175 11.64 -6.85 -16.08
C ALA A 175 13.02 -6.86 -16.75
N THR A 176 13.09 -7.42 -17.94
CA THR A 176 14.28 -7.30 -18.76
C THR A 176 14.53 -5.84 -19.07
N GLU A 177 15.73 -5.47 -19.41
CA GLU A 177 16.04 -4.10 -19.83
C GLU A 177 15.11 -3.64 -20.97
N ALA A 178 14.78 -4.53 -21.89
CA ALA A 178 13.86 -4.27 -23.00
C ALA A 178 12.42 -3.98 -22.51
N GLU A 179 11.92 -4.71 -21.51
CA GLU A 179 10.61 -4.48 -20.91
C GLU A 179 10.59 -3.15 -20.14
N THR A 180 11.66 -2.86 -19.38
CA THR A 180 11.82 -1.58 -18.68
C THR A 180 11.79 -0.40 -19.66
N LEU A 181 12.50 -0.51 -20.78
CA LEU A 181 12.50 0.53 -21.81
C LEU A 181 11.12 0.70 -22.45
N ARG A 182 10.39 -0.38 -22.76
CA ARG A 182 9.02 -0.30 -23.30
C ARG A 182 8.08 0.42 -22.32
N VAL A 183 8.13 0.08 -21.02
CA VAL A 183 7.36 0.77 -19.97
C VAL A 183 7.71 2.25 -19.93
N ALA A 184 9.00 2.58 -19.92
CA ALA A 184 9.45 3.96 -19.88
C ALA A 184 8.99 4.76 -21.12
N GLU A 185 9.11 4.21 -22.32
CA GLU A 185 8.62 4.87 -23.55
C GLU A 185 7.10 5.09 -23.53
N LYS A 186 6.34 4.13 -23.02
CA LYS A 186 4.89 4.30 -22.85
C LYS A 186 4.55 5.40 -21.84
N ILE A 187 5.21 5.43 -20.71
CA ILE A 187 5.03 6.51 -19.70
C ILE A 187 5.33 7.86 -20.33
N LYS A 188 6.47 8.01 -21.02
CA LYS A 188 6.84 9.25 -21.72
C LYS A 188 5.79 9.70 -22.73
N ALA A 189 5.26 8.78 -23.53
CA ALA A 189 4.21 9.08 -24.51
C ALA A 189 2.93 9.61 -23.82
N LEU A 190 2.51 8.96 -22.72
CA LEU A 190 1.35 9.36 -21.94
C LEU A 190 1.55 10.73 -21.26
N VAL A 191 2.73 10.97 -20.69
CA VAL A 191 3.07 12.26 -20.08
C VAL A 191 3.03 13.36 -21.13
N ASN A 192 3.74 13.18 -22.27
CA ASN A 192 3.77 14.17 -23.34
C ASN A 192 2.36 14.49 -23.89
N GLU A 193 1.50 13.47 -24.00
CA GLU A 193 0.10 13.65 -24.42
C GLU A 193 -0.67 14.56 -23.44
N LYS A 194 -0.54 14.31 -22.14
CA LYS A 194 -1.26 15.07 -21.11
C LYS A 194 -0.69 16.48 -20.92
N GLU A 195 0.63 16.63 -20.92
CA GLU A 195 1.28 17.94 -20.85
C GLU A 195 0.92 18.81 -22.08
N ALA A 196 0.82 18.22 -23.29
CA ALA A 196 0.36 18.93 -24.47
C ALA A 196 -1.10 19.41 -24.37
N GLN A 197 -1.92 18.78 -23.53
CA GLN A 197 -3.28 19.18 -23.19
C GLN A 197 -3.31 20.24 -22.04
N GLY A 198 -2.17 20.60 -21.49
CA GLY A 198 -2.03 21.60 -20.40
C GLY A 198 -2.18 21.05 -18.99
N TYR A 199 -2.20 19.72 -18.80
CA TYR A 199 -2.29 19.09 -17.50
C TYR A 199 -0.95 19.01 -16.79
N LYS A 200 -0.96 19.08 -15.46
CA LYS A 200 0.18 18.76 -14.61
C LYS A 200 0.32 17.26 -14.44
N VAL A 201 1.49 16.73 -14.77
CA VAL A 201 1.73 15.29 -14.78
C VAL A 201 2.94 14.91 -13.95
N ALA A 202 2.84 13.87 -13.12
CA ALA A 202 3.96 13.30 -12.38
C ALA A 202 4.27 11.88 -12.82
N ILE A 203 5.54 11.50 -12.71
CA ILE A 203 6.06 10.14 -12.93
C ILE A 203 6.54 9.59 -11.58
N LEU A 204 6.05 8.41 -11.20
CA LEU A 204 6.54 7.66 -10.04
C LEU A 204 7.44 6.53 -10.53
N THR A 205 8.70 6.53 -10.12
CA THR A 205 9.72 5.60 -10.60
C THR A 205 10.68 5.19 -9.48
N THR A 206 11.51 4.19 -9.73
CA THR A 206 12.60 3.81 -8.83
C THR A 206 13.86 4.63 -9.11
N LYS A 207 14.81 4.59 -8.17
CA LYS A 207 16.11 5.27 -8.28
C LYS A 207 16.89 4.78 -9.50
N GLU A 208 16.82 3.49 -9.79
CA GLU A 208 17.51 2.85 -10.90
C GLU A 208 17.00 3.34 -12.27
N HIS A 209 15.70 3.61 -12.37
CA HIS A 209 15.07 4.03 -13.61
C HIS A 209 14.92 5.56 -13.77
N ALA A 210 15.21 6.34 -12.72
CA ALA A 210 15.04 7.80 -12.73
C ALA A 210 15.76 8.49 -13.91
N SER A 211 16.92 7.95 -14.32
CA SER A 211 17.68 8.47 -15.47
C SER A 211 16.93 8.40 -16.79
N LEU A 212 15.96 7.49 -16.93
CA LEU A 212 15.11 7.36 -18.12
C LEU A 212 14.18 8.55 -18.29
N TYR A 213 13.88 9.29 -17.21
CA TYR A 213 12.93 10.38 -17.14
C TYR A 213 13.58 11.75 -16.86
N LYS A 214 14.90 11.89 -17.01
CA LYS A 214 15.68 13.10 -16.65
C LYS A 214 15.19 14.42 -17.29
N ASN A 215 14.43 14.34 -18.39
CA ASN A 215 13.94 15.51 -19.12
C ASN A 215 12.53 15.94 -18.67
N TYR A 216 11.92 15.27 -17.69
CA TYR A 216 10.60 15.57 -17.15
C TYR A 216 10.72 16.32 -15.82
N SER A 217 9.81 17.28 -15.60
CA SER A 217 9.90 18.20 -14.44
C SER A 217 9.48 17.56 -13.13
N HIS A 218 8.51 16.65 -13.16
CA HIS A 218 7.91 16.06 -11.96
C HIS A 218 8.15 14.55 -11.91
N VAL A 219 9.36 14.17 -11.52
CA VAL A 219 9.78 12.77 -11.37
C VAL A 219 9.98 12.47 -9.89
N LEU A 220 9.12 11.64 -9.33
CA LEU A 220 9.14 11.22 -7.93
C LEU A 220 9.81 9.86 -7.80
N ILE A 221 10.97 9.84 -7.14
CA ILE A 221 11.67 8.61 -6.80
C ILE A 221 11.03 8.03 -5.55
N VAL A 222 10.34 6.89 -5.70
CA VAL A 222 9.64 6.23 -4.61
C VAL A 222 10.52 5.29 -3.79
N GLY A 223 11.76 5.02 -4.23
CA GLY A 223 12.72 4.17 -3.53
C GLY A 223 13.70 3.48 -4.45
N GLU A 224 14.43 2.50 -3.92
CA GLU A 224 15.34 1.64 -4.67
C GLU A 224 14.60 0.35 -5.06
N GLY A 225 14.57 -0.01 -6.35
CA GLY A 225 13.83 -1.16 -6.87
C GLY A 225 14.23 -2.48 -6.20
N SER A 226 15.52 -2.65 -5.91
CA SER A 226 16.06 -3.83 -5.21
C SER A 226 15.71 -3.86 -3.70
N LYS A 227 15.21 -2.77 -3.12
CA LYS A 227 14.92 -2.61 -1.69
C LYS A 227 13.48 -2.20 -1.45
N GLY A 228 12.55 -3.14 -1.53
CA GLY A 228 11.12 -2.89 -1.34
C GLY A 228 10.77 -2.09 -0.08
N GLN A 229 11.57 -2.17 0.99
CA GLN A 229 11.38 -1.38 2.21
C GLN A 229 11.49 0.13 1.95
N THR A 230 12.36 0.57 1.04
CA THR A 230 12.49 1.99 0.69
C THR A 230 11.28 2.48 -0.08
N ILE A 231 10.73 1.63 -0.96
CA ILE A 231 9.53 1.93 -1.72
C ILE A 231 8.31 1.99 -0.78
N SER A 232 8.14 1.00 0.10
CA SER A 232 7.03 1.00 1.05
C SER A 232 7.04 2.23 1.95
N ALA A 233 8.21 2.65 2.46
CA ALA A 233 8.34 3.82 3.32
C ALA A 233 7.99 5.14 2.61
N ARG A 234 8.22 5.24 1.29
CA ARG A 234 8.05 6.47 0.52
C ARG A 234 6.74 6.56 -0.26
N LEU A 235 6.08 5.44 -0.56
CA LEU A 235 4.92 5.38 -1.48
C LEU A 235 3.83 6.40 -1.14
N TYR A 236 3.30 6.37 0.07
CA TYR A 236 2.23 7.30 0.46
C TYR A 236 2.69 8.74 0.55
N ALA A 237 3.94 8.99 0.97
CA ALA A 237 4.50 10.32 0.95
C ALA A 237 4.59 10.88 -0.49
N ALA A 238 5.00 10.07 -1.47
CA ALA A 238 5.02 10.47 -2.88
C ALA A 238 3.62 10.76 -3.43
N LEU A 239 2.61 9.97 -3.08
CA LEU A 239 1.23 10.24 -3.48
C LEU A 239 0.69 11.54 -2.86
N ARG A 240 1.04 11.84 -1.60
CA ARG A 240 0.69 13.11 -0.95
C ARG A 240 1.44 14.30 -1.55
N GLU A 241 2.69 14.10 -1.96
CA GLU A 241 3.47 15.11 -2.68
C GLU A 241 2.80 15.47 -4.02
N CYS A 242 2.30 14.46 -4.76
CA CYS A 242 1.48 14.71 -5.96
C CYS A 242 0.23 15.57 -5.64
N ASP A 243 -0.45 15.30 -4.53
CA ASP A 243 -1.61 16.09 -4.11
C ASP A 243 -1.22 17.54 -3.78
N SER A 244 -0.12 17.75 -3.03
CA SER A 244 0.34 19.08 -2.62
C SER A 244 0.81 19.92 -3.82
N GLU A 245 1.36 19.30 -4.84
CA GLU A 245 1.76 19.93 -6.09
C GLU A 245 0.62 20.01 -7.13
N GLN A 246 -0.57 19.52 -6.76
CA GLN A 246 -1.78 19.54 -7.59
C GLN A 246 -1.60 18.80 -8.92
N MET A 247 -0.96 17.63 -8.89
CA MET A 247 -0.81 16.79 -10.07
C MET A 247 -2.16 16.21 -10.48
N GLU A 248 -2.53 16.41 -11.74
CA GLU A 248 -3.81 15.95 -12.29
C GLU A 248 -3.72 14.53 -12.84
N TYR A 249 -2.57 14.16 -13.37
CA TYR A 249 -2.25 12.80 -13.84
C TYR A 249 -0.95 12.31 -13.21
N MET A 250 -0.92 11.03 -12.91
CA MET A 250 0.26 10.34 -12.37
C MET A 250 0.43 9.02 -13.09
N TYR A 251 1.65 8.73 -13.54
CA TYR A 251 2.01 7.46 -14.14
C TYR A 251 3.09 6.81 -13.30
N SER A 252 2.83 5.60 -12.82
CA SER A 252 3.77 4.80 -12.05
C SER A 252 4.23 3.60 -12.84
N GLU A 253 5.50 3.27 -12.76
CA GLU A 253 5.95 1.91 -13.08
C GLU A 253 5.32 0.93 -12.09
N ALA A 254 5.15 -0.33 -12.50
CA ALA A 254 4.89 -1.42 -11.58
C ALA A 254 6.18 -1.71 -10.77
N PHE A 255 6.05 -2.16 -9.52
CA PHE A 255 7.19 -2.49 -8.66
C PHE A 255 7.29 -3.99 -8.43
N ASP A 256 8.39 -4.46 -7.81
CA ASP A 256 8.64 -5.87 -7.56
C ASP A 256 7.49 -6.54 -6.79
N GLN A 257 7.13 -7.74 -7.20
CA GLN A 257 6.06 -8.52 -6.60
C GLN A 257 6.58 -9.67 -5.71
N ASN A 258 7.87 -9.60 -5.28
CA ASN A 258 8.26 -10.41 -4.15
C ASN A 258 7.28 -10.14 -2.99
N GLU A 259 7.32 -10.90 -1.93
CA GLU A 259 6.29 -10.85 -0.88
C GLU A 259 5.96 -9.43 -0.36
N LEU A 260 6.99 -8.59 -0.09
CA LEU A 260 6.78 -7.19 0.30
C LEU A 260 6.31 -6.35 -0.89
N GLY A 261 6.85 -6.58 -2.07
CA GLY A 261 6.42 -5.93 -3.30
C GLY A 261 4.96 -6.21 -3.62
N GLY A 262 4.47 -7.41 -3.38
CA GLY A 262 3.03 -7.73 -3.47
C GLY A 262 2.17 -6.86 -2.55
N ALA A 263 2.67 -6.57 -1.34
CA ALA A 263 2.00 -5.64 -0.43
C ALA A 263 2.01 -4.19 -0.96
N ILE A 264 3.12 -3.74 -1.53
CA ILE A 264 3.28 -2.42 -2.14
C ILE A 264 2.34 -2.29 -3.35
N MET A 265 2.36 -3.27 -4.25
CA MET A 265 1.50 -3.28 -5.44
C MET A 265 0.01 -3.33 -5.09
N ASN A 266 -0.38 -4.05 -4.04
CA ASN A 266 -1.76 -4.03 -3.54
C ASN A 266 -2.22 -2.61 -3.16
N ARG A 267 -1.35 -1.79 -2.55
CA ARG A 267 -1.66 -0.38 -2.21
C ARG A 267 -1.69 0.49 -3.45
N LEU A 268 -0.72 0.34 -4.33
CA LEU A 268 -0.62 1.12 -5.56
C LEU A 268 -1.82 0.86 -6.49
N LEU A 269 -2.21 -0.41 -6.66
CA LEU A 269 -3.40 -0.81 -7.43
C LEU A 269 -4.69 -0.19 -6.86
N LYS A 270 -4.86 -0.22 -5.54
CA LYS A 270 -6.01 0.43 -4.89
C LYS A 270 -5.99 1.94 -5.04
N ALA A 271 -4.83 2.58 -4.92
CA ALA A 271 -4.66 4.01 -5.15
C ALA A 271 -4.96 4.39 -6.60
N ALA A 272 -4.57 3.54 -7.55
CA ALA A 272 -4.87 3.71 -8.97
C ALA A 272 -6.31 3.34 -9.36
N GLY A 273 -7.13 2.82 -8.43
CA GLY A 273 -8.46 2.31 -8.76
C GLY A 273 -8.40 1.20 -9.83
N HIS A 274 -7.37 0.36 -9.76
CA HIS A 274 -7.07 -0.73 -10.71
C HIS A 274 -6.86 -0.27 -12.17
N ARG A 275 -6.49 1.00 -12.39
CA ARG A 275 -6.10 1.49 -13.73
C ARG A 275 -4.69 1.02 -14.06
N VAL A 276 -4.61 0.01 -14.92
CA VAL A 276 -3.36 -0.58 -15.39
C VAL A 276 -3.30 -0.46 -16.91
N ILE A 277 -2.15 -0.05 -17.42
CA ILE A 277 -1.84 0.06 -18.86
C ILE A 277 -0.72 -0.93 -19.15
N THR A 278 -1.00 -1.93 -19.97
CA THR A 278 -0.05 -2.98 -20.36
C THR A 278 0.67 -2.65 -21.66
N VAL A 279 1.96 -3.03 -21.78
CA VAL A 279 2.81 -2.80 -22.97
C VAL A 279 3.64 -4.01 -23.32
#